data_b861e4ecf12f4ca2db98cd738f9c4ba5
#
_entry.id   b861e4ecf12f4ca2db98cd738f9c4ba5
#
_cell.length_a   1.000
_cell.length_b   1.000
_cell.length_c   1.000
_cell.angle_alpha   90.00
_cell.angle_beta   90.00
_cell.angle_gamma   90.00
#
_symmetry.space_group_name_H-M   'P 1'
#
loop_
_entity.id
_entity.type
_entity.pdbx_description
1 polymer ?
#
loop_
_entity_poly.entity_id
_entity_poly.type
_entity_poly.pdbx_seq_one_letter_code
_entity_poly.pdbx_strand_id
1 'polypeptide(L)'
;MSEEKQKKAQSSNKPVVTYIMILFIAAFLLMALSFLMHQRSNTEALGQLQNSVTAMQEVQATQEENIALQQQLSDLQEELDKTIAAYDGQLTALVGDVEQRQLALDAMTNLYLLQQSYSAGEYEACMKIIRFMEENAQVDALLIAGAAEGNASDGISLPPVWTSPELRFQQLKDATLARLGQSAPAAP
;
A
#
# COMPACT_ATOMS: atom_id res chain seq x y z
N MET A 1 -24.78 42.77 -112.99
CA MET A 1 -23.42 43.08 -112.38
C MET A 1 -23.58 43.28 -110.87
N SER A 2 -24.19 42.35 -110.13
CA SER A 2 -24.38 42.55 -108.68
C SER A 2 -24.19 41.31 -107.82
N GLU A 3 -23.79 40.11 -108.37
CA GLU A 3 -23.63 38.89 -107.57
C GLU A 3 -22.19 38.54 -107.16
N GLU A 4 -21.17 39.18 -107.73
CA GLU A 4 -19.78 38.87 -107.55
C GLU A 4 -19.11 39.54 -106.29
N LYS A 5 -19.76 40.52 -105.72
CA LYS A 5 -19.21 41.25 -104.51
C LYS A 5 -19.56 40.65 -103.17
N GLN A 6 -20.58 39.79 -103.08
CA GLN A 6 -20.94 39.16 -101.76
C GLN A 6 -20.14 37.92 -101.41
N LYS A 7 -19.55 37.21 -102.33
CA LYS A 7 -18.74 36.01 -102.06
C LYS A 7 -17.32 36.26 -101.56
N LYS A 8 -16.81 37.47 -101.66
CA LYS A 8 -15.45 37.83 -101.23
C LYS A 8 -15.32 38.31 -99.81
N ALA A 9 -16.42 38.73 -99.18
CA ALA A 9 -16.46 39.19 -97.80
C ALA A 9 -16.53 38.04 -96.78
N GLN A 10 -16.99 36.84 -97.18
CA GLN A 10 -17.15 35.70 -96.29
C GLN A 10 -15.90 34.82 -96.17
N SER A 11 -14.87 35.02 -96.99
CA SER A 11 -13.59 34.22 -96.96
C SER A 11 -12.54 34.83 -96.08
N SER A 12 -12.66 36.09 -95.60
CA SER A 12 -11.62 36.74 -94.78
C SER A 12 -11.67 36.50 -93.29
N ASN A 13 -12.82 36.06 -92.75
CA ASN A 13 -12.97 35.87 -91.30
C ASN A 13 -12.62 34.44 -90.80
N LYS A 14 -12.41 33.48 -91.68
CA LYS A 14 -12.09 32.09 -91.32
C LYS A 14 -10.77 31.96 -90.47
N PRO A 15 -9.67 32.65 -90.79
CA PRO A 15 -8.44 32.52 -89.96
C PRO A 15 -8.60 33.18 -88.59
N VAL A 16 -9.37 34.26 -88.46
CA VAL A 16 -9.59 34.97 -87.22
C VAL A 16 -10.50 34.15 -86.27
N VAL A 17 -11.54 33.51 -86.75
CA VAL A 17 -12.41 32.63 -85.98
C VAL A 17 -11.59 31.36 -85.46
N THR A 18 -10.76 30.81 -86.33
CA THR A 18 -9.90 29.70 -85.93
C THR A 18 -8.91 30.07 -84.86
N TYR A 19 -8.30 31.27 -84.94
CA TYR A 19 -7.37 31.77 -83.90
C TYR A 19 -8.10 32.01 -82.56
N ILE A 20 -9.27 32.60 -82.56
CA ILE A 20 -10.08 32.79 -81.36
C ILE A 20 -10.48 31.46 -80.74
N MET A 21 -10.83 30.44 -81.56
CA MET A 21 -11.16 29.09 -81.05
C MET A 21 -9.97 28.40 -80.39
N ILE A 22 -8.77 28.48 -80.99
CA ILE A 22 -7.56 27.94 -80.39
C ILE A 22 -7.23 28.62 -79.05
N LEU A 23 -7.37 29.97 -78.97
CA LEU A 23 -7.11 30.74 -77.80
C LEU A 23 -8.13 30.38 -76.66
N PHE A 24 -9.38 30.15 -77.01
CA PHE A 24 -10.44 29.73 -76.11
C PHE A 24 -10.13 28.28 -75.55
N ILE A 25 -9.75 27.36 -76.42
CA ILE A 25 -9.35 26.00 -76.00
C ILE A 25 -8.13 26.04 -75.08
N ALA A 26 -7.11 26.86 -75.39
CA ALA A 26 -5.94 27.01 -74.54
C ALA A 26 -6.28 27.59 -73.15
N ALA A 27 -7.15 28.59 -73.13
CA ALA A 27 -7.65 29.19 -71.87
C ALA A 27 -8.44 28.17 -71.03
N PHE A 28 -9.27 27.38 -71.71
CA PHE A 28 -10.07 26.34 -71.06
C PHE A 28 -9.16 25.22 -70.47
N LEU A 29 -8.13 24.78 -71.20
CA LEU A 29 -7.15 23.82 -70.73
C LEU A 29 -6.36 24.33 -69.53
N LEU A 30 -5.97 25.61 -69.51
CA LEU A 30 -5.30 26.21 -68.37
C LEU A 30 -6.22 26.26 -67.13
N MET A 31 -7.48 26.61 -67.34
CA MET A 31 -8.46 26.60 -66.26
C MET A 31 -8.73 25.20 -65.70
N ALA A 32 -8.84 24.20 -66.57
CA ALA A 32 -9.01 22.80 -66.19
C ALA A 32 -7.79 22.27 -65.43
N LEU A 33 -6.55 22.58 -65.88
CA LEU A 33 -5.31 22.25 -65.16
C LEU A 33 -5.22 22.93 -63.81
N SER A 34 -5.56 24.19 -63.72
CA SER A 34 -5.60 24.94 -62.44
C SER A 34 -6.59 24.30 -61.46
N PHE A 35 -7.77 23.92 -61.94
CA PHE A 35 -8.77 23.23 -61.11
C PHE A 35 -8.30 21.87 -60.62
N LEU A 36 -7.71 21.07 -61.46
CA LEU A 36 -7.12 19.74 -61.08
C LEU A 36 -6.01 19.90 -60.04
N MET A 37 -5.15 20.90 -60.21
CA MET A 37 -4.05 21.15 -59.29
C MET A 37 -4.58 21.63 -57.92
N HIS A 38 -5.64 22.46 -57.92
CA HIS A 38 -6.27 22.92 -56.71
C HIS A 38 -7.02 21.80 -55.96
N GLN A 39 -7.65 20.88 -56.70
CA GLN A 39 -8.31 19.71 -56.16
C GLN A 39 -7.30 18.74 -55.51
N ARG A 40 -6.15 18.53 -56.15
CA ARG A 40 -5.07 17.69 -55.64
C ARG A 40 -4.46 18.28 -54.34
N SER A 41 -4.20 19.57 -54.32
CA SER A 41 -3.68 20.28 -53.12
C SER A 41 -4.67 20.22 -51.96
N ASN A 42 -5.98 20.33 -52.23
CA ASN A 42 -6.99 20.19 -51.16
C ASN A 42 -7.08 18.78 -50.62
N THR A 43 -6.92 17.72 -51.46
CA THR A 43 -6.93 16.33 -50.98
C THR A 43 -5.67 16.01 -50.17
N GLU A 44 -4.52 16.55 -50.56
CA GLU A 44 -3.26 16.40 -49.76
C GLU A 44 -3.37 17.13 -48.42
N ALA A 45 -3.94 18.34 -48.36
CA ALA A 45 -4.14 19.07 -47.11
C ALA A 45 -5.14 18.38 -46.18
N LEU A 46 -6.24 17.82 -46.74
CA LEU A 46 -7.18 17.01 -45.95
C LEU A 46 -6.55 15.74 -45.42
N GLY A 47 -5.70 15.05 -46.20
CA GLY A 47 -4.94 13.88 -45.74
C GLY A 47 -3.98 14.22 -44.60
N GLN A 48 -3.24 15.34 -44.67
CA GLN A 48 -2.38 15.81 -43.59
C GLN A 48 -3.15 16.18 -42.34
N LEU A 49 -4.32 16.84 -42.47
CA LEU A 49 -5.18 17.13 -41.33
C LEU A 49 -5.70 15.86 -40.66
N GLN A 50 -6.13 14.89 -41.46
CA GLN A 50 -6.59 13.59 -40.92
C GLN A 50 -5.51 12.85 -40.18
N ASN A 51 -4.30 12.78 -40.72
CA ASN A 51 -3.14 12.20 -40.05
C ASN A 51 -2.77 12.94 -38.76
N SER A 52 -2.84 14.26 -38.77
CA SER A 52 -2.60 15.10 -37.59
C SER A 52 -3.66 14.86 -36.49
N VAL A 53 -4.93 14.72 -36.86
CA VAL A 53 -6.00 14.40 -35.91
C VAL A 53 -5.81 13.00 -35.33
N THR A 54 -5.46 12.02 -36.14
CA THR A 54 -5.19 10.65 -35.67
C THR A 54 -3.99 10.62 -34.70
N ALA A 55 -2.89 11.30 -35.05
CA ALA A 55 -1.73 11.41 -34.17
C ALA A 55 -2.08 12.12 -32.85
N MET A 56 -2.94 13.13 -32.90
CA MET A 56 -3.40 13.84 -31.70
C MET A 56 -4.28 12.94 -30.80
N GLN A 57 -5.12 12.09 -31.40
CA GLN A 57 -5.91 11.10 -30.68
C GLN A 57 -5.02 10.01 -30.03
N GLU A 58 -3.99 9.55 -30.73
CA GLU A 58 -3.01 8.61 -30.14
C GLU A 58 -2.25 9.21 -28.96
N VAL A 59 -1.82 10.47 -29.08
CA VAL A 59 -1.16 11.18 -27.96
C VAL A 59 -2.12 11.35 -26.80
N GLN A 60 -3.38 11.67 -27.05
CA GLN A 60 -4.38 11.79 -25.99
C GLN A 60 -4.64 10.46 -25.30
N ALA A 61 -4.80 9.37 -26.06
CA ALA A 61 -4.96 8.02 -25.50
C ALA A 61 -3.76 7.60 -24.64
N THR A 62 -2.54 7.86 -25.14
CA THR A 62 -1.32 7.59 -24.38
C THR A 62 -1.23 8.42 -23.10
N GLN A 63 -1.71 9.66 -23.13
CA GLN A 63 -1.73 10.53 -21.96
C GLN A 63 -2.74 10.05 -20.91
N GLU A 64 -3.92 9.61 -21.35
CA GLU A 64 -4.94 9.00 -20.48
C GLU A 64 -4.42 7.70 -19.84
N GLU A 65 -3.72 6.85 -20.61
CA GLU A 65 -3.08 5.64 -20.09
C GLU A 65 -1.98 5.95 -19.07
N ASN A 66 -1.15 6.98 -19.32
CA ASN A 66 -0.15 7.45 -18.36
C ASN A 66 -0.76 7.91 -17.04
N ILE A 67 -1.86 8.67 -17.11
CA ILE A 67 -2.57 9.13 -15.92
C ILE A 67 -3.15 7.93 -15.15
N ALA A 68 -3.74 6.97 -15.85
CA ALA A 68 -4.27 5.75 -15.24
C ALA A 68 -3.17 4.91 -14.56
N LEU A 69 -2.01 4.76 -15.21
CA LEU A 69 -0.85 4.07 -14.64
C LEU A 69 -0.29 4.80 -13.40
N GLN A 70 -0.21 6.12 -13.44
CA GLN A 70 0.21 6.92 -12.27
C GLN A 70 -0.74 6.73 -11.10
N GLN A 71 -2.06 6.69 -11.37
CA GLN A 71 -3.05 6.42 -10.34
C GLN A 71 -2.88 5.04 -9.74
N GLN A 72 -2.69 4.01 -10.57
CA GLN A 72 -2.45 2.64 -10.10
C GLN A 72 -1.18 2.53 -9.26
N LEU A 73 -0.10 3.24 -9.64
CA LEU A 73 1.12 3.28 -8.85
C LEU A 73 0.90 3.93 -7.48
N SER A 74 0.14 5.02 -7.44
CA SER A 74 -0.21 5.70 -6.19
C SER A 74 -1.05 4.81 -5.27
N ASP A 75 -2.06 4.14 -5.83
CA ASP A 75 -2.94 3.24 -5.08
C ASP A 75 -2.16 2.04 -4.53
N LEU A 76 -1.27 1.46 -5.34
CA LEU A 76 -0.40 0.35 -4.93
C LEU A 76 0.59 0.76 -3.83
N GLN A 77 1.11 1.98 -3.92
CA GLN A 77 2.01 2.53 -2.89
C GLN A 77 1.26 2.73 -1.57
N GLU A 78 0.04 3.25 -1.61
CA GLU A 78 -0.80 3.39 -0.41
C GLU A 78 -1.15 2.03 0.21
N GLU A 79 -1.45 1.01 -0.60
CA GLU A 79 -1.71 -0.35 -0.13
C GLU A 79 -0.46 -0.98 0.51
N LEU A 80 0.72 -0.74 -0.09
CA LEU A 80 2.00 -1.20 0.46
C LEU A 80 2.27 -0.56 1.83
N ASP A 81 2.10 0.76 1.95
CA ASP A 81 2.31 1.48 3.20
C ASP A 81 1.36 1.01 4.30
N LYS A 82 0.09 0.77 3.98
CA LYS A 82 -0.89 0.18 4.91
C LYS A 82 -0.48 -1.22 5.37
N THR A 83 0.01 -2.02 4.43
CA THR A 83 0.46 -3.39 4.71
C THR A 83 1.67 -3.39 5.63
N ILE A 84 2.66 -2.54 5.36
CA ILE A 84 3.85 -2.37 6.21
C ILE A 84 3.43 -1.93 7.61
N ALA A 85 2.58 -0.92 7.75
CA ALA A 85 2.11 -0.45 9.05
C ALA A 85 1.35 -1.53 9.84
N ALA A 86 0.56 -2.36 9.16
CA ALA A 86 -0.14 -3.48 9.77
C ALA A 86 0.84 -4.56 10.28
N TYR A 87 1.87 -4.90 9.51
CA TYR A 87 2.90 -5.85 9.94
C TYR A 87 3.75 -5.31 11.10
N ASP A 88 4.12 -4.03 11.08
CA ASP A 88 4.85 -3.41 12.19
C ASP A 88 4.02 -3.43 13.48
N GLY A 89 2.73 -3.16 13.39
CA GLY A 89 1.82 -3.28 14.52
C GLY A 89 1.73 -4.69 15.07
N GLN A 90 1.62 -5.71 14.21
CA GLN A 90 1.60 -7.12 14.61
C GLN A 90 2.94 -7.55 15.24
N LEU A 91 4.05 -7.13 14.65
CA LEU A 91 5.38 -7.45 15.16
C LEU A 91 5.59 -6.86 16.57
N THR A 92 5.21 -5.59 16.76
CA THR A 92 5.30 -4.92 18.06
C THR A 92 4.43 -5.61 19.11
N ALA A 93 3.21 -6.02 18.76
CA ALA A 93 2.34 -6.75 19.66
C ALA A 93 2.92 -8.14 20.02
N LEU A 94 3.49 -8.85 19.04
CA LEU A 94 4.11 -10.17 19.25
C LEU A 94 5.35 -10.06 20.15
N VAL A 95 6.19 -9.05 19.94
CA VAL A 95 7.38 -8.81 20.79
C VAL A 95 6.93 -8.54 22.23
N GLY A 96 5.91 -7.70 22.44
CA GLY A 96 5.35 -7.43 23.75
C GLY A 96 4.78 -8.69 24.43
N ASP A 97 4.08 -9.56 23.70
CA ASP A 97 3.58 -10.84 24.23
C ASP A 97 4.72 -11.79 24.64
N VAL A 98 5.78 -11.86 23.83
CA VAL A 98 6.97 -12.67 24.15
C VAL A 98 7.67 -12.15 25.42
N GLU A 99 7.84 -10.83 25.55
CA GLU A 99 8.44 -10.21 26.74
C GLU A 99 7.61 -10.49 28.00
N GLN A 100 6.29 -10.36 27.92
CA GLN A 100 5.38 -10.68 29.02
C GLN A 100 5.45 -12.16 29.42
N ARG A 101 5.49 -13.06 28.45
CA ARG A 101 5.64 -14.51 28.72
C ARG A 101 6.98 -14.83 29.35
N GLN A 102 8.06 -14.18 28.91
CA GLN A 102 9.36 -14.34 29.50
C GLN A 102 9.38 -13.88 30.95
N LEU A 103 8.80 -12.71 31.25
CA LEU A 103 8.67 -12.19 32.59
C LEU A 103 7.84 -13.13 33.50
N ALA A 104 6.76 -13.71 32.98
CA ALA A 104 5.95 -14.69 33.69
C ALA A 104 6.73 -15.99 34.01
N LEU A 105 7.53 -16.48 33.07
CA LEU A 105 8.40 -17.65 33.29
C LEU A 105 9.49 -17.38 34.33
N ASP A 106 10.09 -16.20 34.29
CA ASP A 106 11.08 -15.79 35.29
C ASP A 106 10.45 -15.66 36.68
N ALA A 107 9.22 -15.10 36.75
CA ALA A 107 8.46 -15.00 38.00
C ALA A 107 8.13 -16.39 38.58
N MET A 108 7.69 -17.33 37.72
CA MET A 108 7.42 -18.73 38.15
C MET A 108 8.68 -19.43 38.62
N THR A 109 9.80 -19.18 37.94
CA THR A 109 11.10 -19.74 38.36
C THR A 109 11.53 -19.22 39.73
N ASN A 110 11.38 -17.91 39.97
CA ASN A 110 11.69 -17.31 41.24
C ASN A 110 10.72 -17.74 42.37
N LEU A 111 9.45 -17.93 42.03
CA LEU A 111 8.48 -18.51 42.98
C LEU A 111 8.89 -19.94 43.38
N TYR A 112 9.36 -20.76 42.44
CA TYR A 112 9.87 -22.10 42.75
C TYR A 112 11.08 -22.03 43.65
N LEU A 113 12.06 -21.16 43.36
CA LEU A 113 13.24 -20.94 44.20
C LEU A 113 12.85 -20.44 45.58
N LEU A 114 11.90 -19.56 45.72
CA LEU A 114 11.33 -19.08 46.97
C LEU A 114 10.76 -20.25 47.79
N GLN A 115 9.98 -21.13 47.15
CA GLN A 115 9.42 -22.30 47.81
C GLN A 115 10.49 -23.28 48.26
N GLN A 116 11.55 -23.50 47.45
CA GLN A 116 12.68 -24.34 47.79
C GLN A 116 13.49 -23.81 48.99
N SER A 117 13.82 -22.48 48.95
CA SER A 117 14.55 -21.84 50.06
C SER A 117 13.73 -21.84 51.35
N TYR A 118 12.41 -21.64 51.26
CA TYR A 118 11.53 -21.73 52.43
C TYR A 118 11.52 -23.12 53.02
N SER A 119 11.45 -24.15 52.19
CA SER A 119 11.48 -25.55 52.61
C SER A 119 12.82 -25.94 53.27
N ALA A 120 13.94 -25.32 52.83
CA ALA A 120 15.24 -25.47 53.41
C ALA A 120 15.46 -24.71 54.72
N GLY A 121 14.51 -23.80 55.09
CA GLY A 121 14.64 -22.94 56.27
C GLY A 121 15.54 -21.71 56.07
N GLU A 122 15.89 -21.41 54.82
CA GLU A 122 16.76 -20.29 54.46
C GLU A 122 15.95 -18.97 54.34
N TYR A 123 15.40 -18.49 55.43
CA TYR A 123 14.46 -17.36 55.42
C TYR A 123 15.06 -16.02 54.96
N GLU A 124 16.38 -15.82 55.20
CA GLU A 124 17.05 -14.62 54.65
C GLU A 124 17.20 -14.68 53.13
N ALA A 125 17.43 -15.85 52.55
CA ALA A 125 17.42 -16.04 51.10
C ALA A 125 16.03 -15.81 50.54
N CYS A 126 14.97 -16.26 51.20
CA CYS A 126 13.61 -15.99 50.86
C CYS A 126 13.33 -14.48 50.75
N MET A 127 13.77 -13.68 51.73
CA MET A 127 13.59 -12.23 51.73
C MET A 127 14.28 -11.53 50.54
N LYS A 128 15.45 -12.03 50.14
CA LYS A 128 16.15 -11.50 48.94
C LYS A 128 15.34 -11.77 47.67
N ILE A 129 14.83 -12.99 47.53
CA ILE A 129 13.99 -13.38 46.36
C ILE A 129 12.69 -12.57 46.35
N ILE A 130 12.02 -12.41 47.48
CA ILE A 130 10.78 -11.63 47.59
C ILE A 130 11.01 -10.18 47.12
N ARG A 131 12.06 -9.52 47.65
CA ARG A 131 12.40 -8.16 47.25
C ARG A 131 12.69 -8.06 45.75
N PHE A 132 13.47 -8.99 45.24
CA PHE A 132 13.81 -9.05 43.82
C PHE A 132 12.55 -9.16 42.94
N MET A 133 11.61 -10.01 43.32
CA MET A 133 10.35 -10.18 42.60
C MET A 133 9.45 -8.91 42.64
N GLU A 134 9.42 -8.26 43.80
CA GLU A 134 8.64 -7.01 43.97
C GLU A 134 9.28 -5.86 43.22
N GLU A 135 10.59 -5.69 43.22
CA GLU A 135 11.30 -4.62 42.52
C GLU A 135 11.29 -4.78 41.01
N ASN A 136 11.16 -5.98 40.49
CA ASN A 136 11.17 -6.28 39.06
C ASN A 136 9.79 -6.61 38.46
N ALA A 137 8.71 -6.18 39.09
CA ALA A 137 7.32 -6.39 38.66
C ALA A 137 6.94 -7.87 38.37
N GLN A 138 7.67 -8.81 38.94
CA GLN A 138 7.43 -10.25 38.73
C GLN A 138 6.19 -10.74 39.47
N VAL A 139 5.76 -10.02 40.53
CA VAL A 139 4.54 -10.35 41.25
C VAL A 139 3.32 -10.15 40.37
N ASP A 140 3.28 -9.06 39.59
CA ASP A 140 2.21 -8.81 38.61
C ASP A 140 2.22 -9.83 37.47
N ALA A 141 3.40 -10.31 37.08
CA ALA A 141 3.54 -11.35 36.06
C ALA A 141 3.00 -12.72 36.51
N LEU A 142 2.95 -12.99 37.83
CA LEU A 142 2.31 -14.21 38.35
C LEU A 142 0.80 -14.23 38.14
N LEU A 143 0.15 -13.05 38.09
CA LEU A 143 -1.27 -12.93 37.71
C LEU A 143 -1.51 -13.39 36.28
N ILE A 144 -0.63 -12.99 35.36
CA ILE A 144 -0.72 -13.36 33.94
C ILE A 144 -0.51 -14.87 33.79
N ALA A 145 0.48 -15.43 34.50
CA ALA A 145 0.74 -16.86 34.51
C ALA A 145 -0.47 -17.66 35.00
N GLY A 146 -1.09 -17.22 36.12
CA GLY A 146 -2.27 -17.86 36.66
C GLY A 146 -3.50 -17.76 35.76
N ALA A 147 -3.68 -16.62 35.07
CA ALA A 147 -4.78 -16.45 34.12
C ALA A 147 -4.62 -17.30 32.85
N ALA A 148 -3.39 -17.50 32.38
CA ALA A 148 -3.10 -18.34 31.21
C ALA A 148 -3.43 -19.83 31.48
N GLU A 149 -3.20 -20.30 32.71
CA GLU A 149 -3.56 -21.67 33.12
C GLU A 149 -5.08 -21.84 33.31
N GLY A 150 -5.79 -20.81 33.79
CA GLY A 150 -7.26 -20.81 33.93
C GLY A 150 -8.02 -20.84 32.62
N ASN A 151 -7.42 -20.35 31.52
CA ASN A 151 -7.96 -20.34 30.16
C ASN A 151 -7.55 -21.54 29.30
N ALA A 152 -6.82 -22.51 29.87
CA ALA A 152 -6.55 -23.78 29.19
C ALA A 152 -7.91 -24.51 29.00
N SER A 153 -8.58 -24.19 27.91
CA SER A 153 -9.91 -24.69 27.50
C SER A 153 -9.90 -26.17 27.08
N ASP A 154 -8.85 -26.88 27.37
CA ASP A 154 -8.68 -28.31 27.00
C ASP A 154 -9.24 -29.31 28.02
N GLY A 155 -10.29 -28.90 28.76
CA GLY A 155 -11.05 -29.83 29.58
C GLY A 155 -10.29 -30.39 30.79
N ILE A 156 -9.10 -29.88 31.13
CA ILE A 156 -8.39 -30.25 32.36
C ILE A 156 -8.99 -29.45 33.51
N SER A 157 -9.88 -30.09 34.24
CA SER A 157 -10.38 -29.54 35.51
C SER A 157 -9.24 -29.59 36.52
N LEU A 158 -8.72 -28.40 36.90
CA LEU A 158 -7.72 -28.31 37.96
C LEU A 158 -8.30 -28.84 39.29
N PRO A 159 -7.52 -29.55 40.06
CA PRO A 159 -7.98 -30.07 41.34
C PRO A 159 -8.38 -28.92 42.28
N PRO A 160 -9.39 -29.08 43.16
CA PRO A 160 -9.92 -28.03 44.02
C PRO A 160 -8.90 -27.45 45.05
N VAL A 161 -7.71 -28.02 45.10
CA VAL A 161 -6.59 -27.59 45.98
C VAL A 161 -5.58 -26.71 45.28
N TRP A 162 -5.84 -26.36 44.02
CA TRP A 162 -4.90 -25.56 43.23
C TRP A 162 -4.88 -24.10 43.71
N THR A 163 -3.72 -23.62 44.13
CA THR A 163 -3.52 -22.24 44.60
C THR A 163 -2.87 -21.46 43.49
N SER A 164 -3.43 -20.29 43.12
CA SER A 164 -2.82 -19.45 42.09
C SER A 164 -1.36 -19.08 42.46
N PRO A 165 -0.48 -18.91 41.47
CA PRO A 165 0.93 -18.55 41.73
C PRO A 165 1.08 -17.31 42.58
N GLU A 166 0.24 -16.28 42.37
CA GLU A 166 0.21 -15.06 43.16
C GLU A 166 -0.16 -15.34 44.62
N LEU A 167 -1.26 -16.05 44.85
CA LEU A 167 -1.69 -16.40 46.20
C LEU A 167 -0.60 -17.23 46.92
N ARG A 168 0.08 -18.11 46.19
CA ARG A 168 1.19 -18.88 46.72
C ARG A 168 2.39 -18.03 47.12
N PHE A 169 2.69 -16.99 46.29
CA PHE A 169 3.72 -16.00 46.62
C PHE A 169 3.38 -15.27 47.92
N GLN A 170 2.15 -14.78 48.07
CA GLN A 170 1.70 -14.06 49.27
C GLN A 170 1.79 -14.94 50.53
N GLN A 171 1.35 -16.20 50.43
CA GLN A 171 1.46 -17.15 51.53
C GLN A 171 2.92 -17.38 51.99
N LEU A 172 3.84 -17.55 51.03
CA LEU A 172 5.26 -17.74 51.33
C LEU A 172 5.89 -16.48 51.92
N LYS A 173 5.53 -15.32 51.42
CA LYS A 173 5.96 -14.01 51.94
C LYS A 173 5.55 -13.85 53.41
N ASP A 174 4.25 -14.03 53.70
CA ASP A 174 3.71 -13.88 55.06
C ASP A 174 4.33 -14.89 56.01
N ALA A 175 4.49 -16.14 55.55
CA ALA A 175 5.15 -17.21 56.36
C ALA A 175 6.61 -16.89 56.64
N THR A 176 7.34 -16.33 55.63
CA THR A 176 8.74 -15.94 55.81
C THR A 176 8.91 -14.82 56.81
N LEU A 177 8.05 -13.76 56.71
CA LEU A 177 8.06 -12.65 57.63
C LEU A 177 7.74 -13.13 59.09
N ALA A 178 6.74 -14.00 59.25
CA ALA A 178 6.40 -14.57 60.55
C ALA A 178 7.59 -15.34 61.19
N ARG A 179 8.34 -16.11 60.42
CA ARG A 179 9.48 -16.85 60.86
C ARG A 179 10.66 -15.95 61.29
N LEU A 180 10.96 -14.93 60.50
CA LEU A 180 11.96 -13.92 60.81
C LEU A 180 11.62 -13.08 62.05
N GLY A 181 10.34 -12.70 62.17
CA GLY A 181 9.83 -11.98 63.37
C GLY A 181 9.90 -12.82 64.64
N GLN A 182 9.77 -14.13 64.58
CA GLN A 182 9.93 -15.06 65.70
C GLN A 182 11.40 -15.35 66.03
N SER A 183 12.33 -15.16 65.08
CA SER A 183 13.76 -15.35 65.26
C SER A 183 14.47 -14.11 65.79
N ALA A 184 13.81 -12.95 65.85
CA ALA A 184 14.35 -11.76 66.53
C ALA A 184 14.45 -12.04 68.02
N PRO A 185 15.67 -11.95 68.62
CA PRO A 185 15.81 -12.15 70.08
C PRO A 185 14.95 -11.11 70.75
N ALA A 186 14.13 -11.53 71.72
CA ALA A 186 13.45 -10.63 72.63
C ALA A 186 14.49 -9.67 73.19
N ALA A 187 14.38 -8.38 72.89
CA ALA A 187 15.30 -7.38 73.41
C ALA A 187 15.27 -7.43 74.95
N PRO A 188 16.45 -7.37 75.58
CA PRO A 188 16.58 -7.47 77.03
C PRO A 188 15.90 -6.30 77.75
#